data_cf27a82636d74fa7d14ce05f3dc9d605
#
_entry.id   cf27a82636d74fa7d14ce05f3dc9d605
#
_cell.length_a   1.000
_cell.length_b   1.000
_cell.length_c   1.000
_cell.angle_alpha   90.00
_cell.angle_beta   90.00
_cell.angle_gamma   90.00
#
_symmetry.space_group_name_H-M   'P 1'
#
loop_
_entity.id
_entity.type
_entity.pdbx_description
1 polymer ?
#
loop_
_entity_poly.entity_id
_entity_poly.type
_entity_poly.pdbx_seq_one_letter_code
_entity_poly.pdbx_strand_id
1 'polypeptide(L)'
;MEWSALYPSFEQKARAEGFPEVAASFKQIAEVESFHEKRYRKLAANVQAGQVFKRPQAVKWHCTNCGYVHEGPEAPAVCPACKHPQAYYELLAENW
;
A
#
# COMPACT_ATOMS: atom_id res chain seq x y z
N MET A 1 -0.65 0.03 18.04
CA MET A 1 -0.72 -1.25 17.32
C MET A 1 0.23 -2.25 17.97
N GLU A 2 -0.23 -3.46 18.14
CA GLU A 2 0.48 -4.47 18.92
C GLU A 2 1.81 -4.94 18.33
N TRP A 3 1.96 -4.90 17.00
CA TRP A 3 3.19 -5.34 16.34
C TRP A 3 4.42 -4.57 16.83
N SER A 4 4.29 -3.28 17.15
CA SER A 4 5.42 -2.44 17.57
C SER A 4 5.98 -2.82 18.95
N ALA A 5 5.19 -3.47 19.79
CA ALA A 5 5.62 -3.97 21.10
C ALA A 5 5.74 -5.50 21.13
N LEU A 6 4.84 -6.21 20.44
CA LEU A 6 4.74 -7.65 20.46
C LEU A 6 5.93 -8.35 19.81
N TYR A 7 6.30 -7.98 18.59
CA TYR A 7 7.40 -8.62 17.88
C TYR A 7 8.77 -8.34 18.48
N PRO A 8 9.11 -7.11 18.94
CA PRO A 8 10.35 -6.89 19.68
C PRO A 8 10.44 -7.68 20.99
N SER A 9 9.32 -7.83 21.68
CA SER A 9 9.25 -8.66 22.90
C SER A 9 9.54 -10.13 22.58
N PHE A 10 8.98 -10.67 21.51
CA PHE A 10 9.25 -12.02 21.05
C PHE A 10 10.70 -12.21 20.62
N GLU A 11 11.28 -11.22 19.96
CA GLU A 11 12.69 -11.25 19.58
C GLU A 11 13.58 -11.40 20.79
N GLN A 12 13.38 -10.57 21.84
CA GLN A 12 14.16 -10.61 23.06
C GLN A 12 14.01 -11.97 23.77
N LYS A 13 12.81 -12.49 23.86
CA LYS A 13 12.54 -13.77 24.48
C LYS A 13 13.22 -14.91 23.73
N ALA A 14 13.16 -14.92 22.41
CA ALA A 14 13.78 -15.93 21.59
C ALA A 14 15.31 -15.93 21.75
N ARG A 15 15.93 -14.72 21.82
CA ARG A 15 17.38 -14.61 22.09
C ARG A 15 17.76 -15.12 23.48
N ALA A 16 16.98 -14.76 24.48
CA ALA A 16 17.20 -15.17 25.87
C ALA A 16 17.09 -16.71 26.02
N GLU A 17 16.25 -17.35 25.25
CA GLU A 17 16.05 -18.80 25.26
C GLU A 17 16.99 -19.56 24.31
N GLY A 18 17.92 -18.87 23.62
CA GLY A 18 18.90 -19.50 22.73
C GLY A 18 18.40 -19.83 21.33
N PHE A 19 17.44 -19.05 20.82
CA PHE A 19 16.89 -19.20 19.46
C PHE A 19 17.17 -17.95 18.61
N PRO A 20 18.43 -17.71 18.21
CA PRO A 20 18.79 -16.48 17.49
C PRO A 20 18.15 -16.35 16.12
N GLU A 21 17.92 -17.45 15.40
CA GLU A 21 17.28 -17.43 14.09
C GLU A 21 15.80 -17.05 14.20
N VAL A 22 15.13 -17.54 15.22
CA VAL A 22 13.73 -17.16 15.52
C VAL A 22 13.67 -15.69 15.91
N ALA A 23 14.62 -15.21 16.71
CA ALA A 23 14.72 -13.81 17.08
C ALA A 23 14.89 -12.90 15.87
N ALA A 24 15.75 -13.29 14.91
CA ALA A 24 15.94 -12.54 13.67
C ALA A 24 14.65 -12.50 12.83
N SER A 25 13.89 -13.59 12.79
CA SER A 25 12.59 -13.64 12.09
C SER A 25 11.58 -12.67 12.72
N PHE A 26 11.48 -12.61 14.05
CA PHE A 26 10.60 -11.66 14.74
C PHE A 26 10.98 -10.21 14.43
N LYS A 27 12.26 -9.92 14.38
CA LYS A 27 12.74 -8.59 14.03
C LYS A 27 12.32 -8.19 12.61
N GLN A 28 12.50 -9.10 11.65
CA GLN A 28 12.14 -8.86 10.25
C GLN A 28 10.63 -8.74 10.06
N ILE A 29 9.82 -9.54 10.76
CA ILE A 29 8.37 -9.43 10.73
C ILE A 29 7.92 -8.07 11.26
N ALA A 30 8.54 -7.57 12.34
CA ALA A 30 8.23 -6.24 12.86
C ALA A 30 8.49 -5.15 11.81
N GLU A 31 9.58 -5.26 11.04
CA GLU A 31 9.87 -4.32 9.96
C GLU A 31 8.83 -4.39 8.84
N VAL A 32 8.41 -5.59 8.44
CA VAL A 32 7.34 -5.79 7.44
C VAL A 32 6.04 -5.15 7.91
N GLU A 33 5.65 -5.37 9.17
CA GLU A 33 4.42 -4.78 9.73
C GLU A 33 4.50 -3.25 9.78
N SER A 34 5.69 -2.69 9.99
CA SER A 34 5.91 -1.25 9.92
C SER A 34 5.59 -0.69 8.54
N PHE A 35 5.99 -1.37 7.48
CA PHE A 35 5.65 -0.98 6.11
C PHE A 35 4.15 -1.11 5.82
N HIS A 36 3.50 -2.16 6.31
CA HIS A 36 2.05 -2.33 6.19
C HIS A 36 1.30 -1.18 6.86
N GLU A 37 1.69 -0.82 8.08
CA GLU A 37 1.08 0.30 8.79
C GLU A 37 1.23 1.61 8.03
N LYS A 38 2.42 1.90 7.53
CA LYS A 38 2.68 3.10 6.73
C LYS A 38 1.78 3.17 5.50
N ARG A 39 1.63 2.04 4.81
CA ARG A 39 0.76 1.95 3.64
C ARG A 39 -0.69 2.22 3.99
N TYR A 40 -1.20 1.59 5.04
CA TYR A 40 -2.59 1.80 5.47
C TYR A 40 -2.85 3.24 5.91
N ARG A 41 -1.93 3.87 6.61
CA ARG A 41 -2.05 5.28 6.99
C ARG A 41 -2.11 6.19 5.76
N LYS A 42 -1.30 5.93 4.75
CA LYS A 42 -1.31 6.70 3.50
C LYS A 42 -2.62 6.52 2.75
N LEU A 43 -3.12 5.29 2.66
CA LEU A 43 -4.40 5.01 2.01
C LEU A 43 -5.56 5.71 2.74
N ALA A 44 -5.58 5.67 4.06
CA ALA A 44 -6.58 6.37 4.86
C ALA A 44 -6.52 7.88 4.66
N ALA A 45 -5.33 8.47 4.61
CA ALA A 45 -5.15 9.90 4.35
C ALA A 45 -5.68 10.27 2.95
N ASN A 46 -5.45 9.44 1.95
CA ASN A 46 -5.97 9.68 0.59
C ASN A 46 -7.50 9.65 0.56
N VAL A 47 -8.14 8.74 1.30
CA VAL A 47 -9.60 8.68 1.41
C VAL A 47 -10.12 9.96 2.06
N GLN A 48 -9.54 10.39 3.18
CA GLN A 48 -9.97 11.60 3.89
C GLN A 48 -9.78 12.87 3.06
N ALA A 49 -8.71 12.94 2.27
CA ALA A 49 -8.43 14.09 1.42
C ALA A 49 -9.18 14.06 0.08
N GLY A 50 -9.94 13.01 -0.21
CA GLY A 50 -10.61 12.85 -1.49
C GLY A 50 -9.64 12.61 -2.65
N GLN A 51 -8.50 11.99 -2.38
CA GLN A 51 -7.42 11.81 -3.36
C GLN A 51 -7.22 10.36 -3.81
N VAL A 52 -8.23 9.52 -3.67
CA VAL A 52 -8.15 8.14 -4.18
C VAL A 52 -8.09 8.13 -5.71
N PHE A 53 -8.97 8.88 -6.36
CA PHE A 53 -9.07 8.98 -7.82
C PHE A 53 -8.81 10.38 -8.35
N LYS A 54 -8.26 11.26 -7.52
CA LYS A 54 -8.02 12.67 -7.82
C LYS A 54 -6.72 13.13 -7.21
N ARG A 55 -5.95 13.91 -7.96
CA ARG A 55 -4.67 14.45 -7.51
C ARG A 55 -4.56 15.94 -7.84
N PRO A 56 -3.70 16.70 -7.13
CA PRO A 56 -3.52 18.13 -7.40
C PRO A 56 -2.94 18.41 -8.78
N GLN A 57 -2.20 17.47 -9.35
CA GLN A 57 -1.55 17.61 -10.66
C GLN A 57 -1.92 16.44 -11.56
N ALA A 58 -1.70 16.61 -12.86
CA ALA A 58 -1.91 15.54 -13.82
C ALA A 58 -1.00 14.35 -13.52
N VAL A 59 -1.57 13.17 -13.47
CA VAL A 59 -0.87 11.90 -13.28
C VAL A 59 -1.43 10.88 -14.27
N LYS A 60 -0.76 9.73 -14.40
CA LYS A 60 -1.23 8.65 -15.26
C LYS A 60 -2.07 7.68 -14.44
N TRP A 61 -3.28 7.41 -14.93
CA TRP A 61 -4.25 6.49 -14.34
C TRP A 61 -4.37 5.25 -15.22
N HIS A 62 -4.27 4.08 -14.61
CA HIS A 62 -4.28 2.80 -15.30
C HIS A 62 -5.55 2.02 -14.95
N CYS A 63 -6.35 1.67 -15.98
CA CYS A 63 -7.51 0.80 -15.78
C CYS A 63 -7.04 -0.63 -15.56
N THR A 64 -7.32 -1.19 -14.39
CA THR A 64 -6.89 -2.54 -14.03
C THR A 64 -7.63 -3.64 -14.80
N ASN A 65 -8.76 -3.31 -15.42
CA ASN A 65 -9.51 -4.28 -16.23
C ASN A 65 -8.95 -4.44 -17.64
N CYS A 66 -8.77 -3.33 -18.38
CA CYS A 66 -8.38 -3.40 -19.80
C CYS A 66 -6.98 -2.89 -20.11
N GLY A 67 -6.33 -2.20 -19.17
CA GLY A 67 -4.99 -1.64 -19.36
C GLY A 67 -4.95 -0.25 -19.97
N TYR A 68 -6.09 0.39 -20.24
CA TYR A 68 -6.13 1.77 -20.74
C TYR A 68 -5.44 2.73 -19.77
N VAL A 69 -4.66 3.66 -20.30
CA VAL A 69 -3.96 4.69 -19.51
C VAL A 69 -4.52 6.07 -19.85
N HIS A 70 -4.96 6.79 -18.83
CA HIS A 70 -5.45 8.15 -18.91
C HIS A 70 -4.50 9.09 -18.19
N GLU A 71 -4.18 10.21 -18.78
CA GLU A 71 -3.37 11.25 -18.13
C GLU A 71 -4.24 12.45 -17.78
N GLY A 72 -4.22 12.84 -16.51
CA GLY A 72 -5.01 13.96 -16.02
C GLY A 72 -5.02 13.98 -14.47
N PRO A 73 -5.62 15.03 -13.88
CA PRO A 73 -5.68 15.13 -12.41
C PRO A 73 -6.70 14.19 -11.79
N GLU A 74 -7.58 13.59 -12.56
CA GLU A 74 -8.66 12.74 -12.07
C GLU A 74 -8.83 11.52 -12.98
N ALA A 75 -9.04 10.35 -12.36
CA ALA A 75 -9.38 9.15 -13.12
C ALA A 75 -10.76 9.32 -13.78
N PRO A 76 -10.96 8.83 -15.02
CA PRO A 76 -12.26 8.89 -15.67
C PRO A 76 -13.36 8.24 -14.84
N ALA A 77 -14.57 8.81 -14.83
CA ALA A 77 -15.71 8.22 -14.16
C ALA A 77 -16.07 6.84 -14.74
N VAL A 78 -15.86 6.70 -16.06
CA VAL A 78 -16.08 5.46 -16.81
C VAL A 78 -14.89 5.31 -17.76
N CYS A 79 -14.31 4.12 -17.81
CA CYS A 79 -13.22 3.85 -18.75
C CYS A 79 -13.73 3.95 -20.19
N PRO A 80 -13.12 4.77 -21.06
CA PRO A 80 -13.58 4.93 -22.43
C PRO A 80 -13.39 3.66 -23.27
N ALA A 81 -12.45 2.79 -22.89
CA ALA A 81 -12.17 1.56 -23.64
C ALA A 81 -13.08 0.40 -23.23
N CYS A 82 -13.22 0.12 -21.94
CA CYS A 82 -13.94 -1.06 -21.46
C CYS A 82 -15.26 -0.78 -20.73
N LYS A 83 -15.58 0.51 -20.49
CA LYS A 83 -16.81 0.95 -19.83
C LYS A 83 -16.95 0.56 -18.35
N HIS A 84 -15.90 0.11 -17.71
CA HIS A 84 -15.90 -0.14 -16.28
C HIS A 84 -15.83 1.16 -15.48
N PRO A 85 -16.35 1.19 -14.23
CA PRO A 85 -16.38 2.42 -13.44
C PRO A 85 -15.01 2.84 -12.92
N GLN A 86 -14.92 4.07 -12.43
CA GLN A 86 -13.71 4.69 -11.89
C GLN A 86 -12.97 3.82 -10.85
N ALA A 87 -13.70 3.00 -10.10
CA ALA A 87 -13.11 2.13 -9.08
C ALA A 87 -12.08 1.13 -9.64
N TYR A 88 -12.06 0.89 -10.94
CA TYR A 88 -11.07 0.03 -11.58
C TYR A 88 -9.74 0.71 -11.87
N TYR A 89 -9.66 2.03 -11.68
CA TYR A 89 -8.42 2.78 -11.91
C TYR A 89 -7.49 2.76 -10.70
N GLU A 90 -6.20 2.77 -10.99
CA GLU A 90 -5.12 2.99 -10.04
C GLU A 90 -4.06 3.90 -10.67
N LEU A 91 -3.18 4.45 -9.87
CA LEU A 91 -2.01 5.14 -10.41
C LEU A 91 -1.14 4.16 -11.19
N LEU A 92 -0.68 4.58 -12.37
CA LEU A 92 0.22 3.75 -13.18
C LEU A 92 1.54 3.54 -12.45
N ALA A 93 1.93 2.29 -12.30
CA ALA A 93 3.24 1.90 -11.78
C ALA A 93 4.03 1.22 -12.91
N GLU A 94 5.12 1.86 -13.32
CA GLU A 94 6.01 1.31 -14.35
C GLU A 94 7.21 0.66 -13.65
N ASN A 95 7.00 -0.53 -13.14
CA ASN A 95 8.03 -1.28 -12.40
C ASN A 95 8.63 -2.44 -13.21
N TRP A 96 8.54 -2.35 -14.52
CA TRP A 96 9.05 -3.31 -15.48
C TRP A 96 10.10 -2.73 -16.43
#